data_ba8ec12341f13baf12522311ec45d04f
#
_entry.id   ba8ec12341f13baf12522311ec45d04f
#
_cell.length_a   1.000
_cell.length_b   1.000
_cell.length_c   1.000
_cell.angle_alpha   90.00
_cell.angle_beta   90.00
_cell.angle_gamma   90.00
#
_symmetry.space_group_name_H-M   'P 1'
#
loop_
_entity.id
_entity.type
_entity.pdbx_description
1 polymer ?
#
loop_
_entity_poly.entity_id
_entity_poly.type
_entity_poly.pdbx_seq_one_letter_code
_entity_poly.pdbx_strand_id
1 'polypeptide(L)'
;MNPQATFPPVGILPEIVEPVGSIESPQVAKELLSFHLKEAAKERIRQLLHKKNAGTITTAEQTTLEEYLVTGEFLDLLHAKARRTLRESGSTAP
;
A
#
# COMPACT_ATOMS: atom_id res chain seq x y z
N MET A 1 -10.55 22.71 14.11
CA MET A 1 -10.14 22.19 13.81
C MET A 1 -9.54 21.85 13.20
N ASN A 2 -9.25 21.66 13.32
CA ASN A 2 -8.65 21.33 12.60
C ASN A 2 -8.79 20.31 12.10
N PRO A 3 -9.05 20.24 11.59
CA PRO A 3 -9.37 19.10 11.24
C PRO A 3 -8.51 18.35 10.64
N GLN A 4 -7.86 18.73 10.13
CA GLN A 4 -7.04 18.03 9.69
C GLN A 4 -6.49 17.21 10.42
N ALA A 5 -6.56 17.41 11.16
CA ALA A 5 -5.87 16.69 12.09
C ALA A 5 -6.40 15.39 12.44
N THR A 6 -7.48 15.05 11.92
CA THR A 6 -8.14 13.90 12.38
C THR A 6 -7.54 12.64 11.88
N PHE A 7 -7.03 12.65 10.67
CA PHE A 7 -6.48 11.43 10.11
C PHE A 7 -5.02 11.65 9.80
N PRO A 8 -4.17 10.72 10.23
CA PRO A 8 -2.79 10.79 9.76
C PRO A 8 -2.78 10.62 8.26
N PRO A 9 -1.85 11.26 7.59
CA PRO A 9 -1.67 11.01 6.17
C PRO A 9 -1.41 9.54 5.94
N VAL A 10 -1.86 9.01 4.84
CA VAL A 10 -1.61 7.62 4.50
C VAL A 10 -0.12 7.33 4.56
N GLY A 11 0.70 8.32 4.27
CA GLY A 11 2.14 8.14 4.25
C GLY A 11 2.75 7.78 5.58
N ILE A 12 2.11 8.07 6.71
CA ILE A 12 2.68 7.73 8.01
C ILE A 12 2.12 6.44 8.58
N LEU A 13 1.12 5.83 7.94
CA LEU A 13 0.57 4.57 8.44
C LEU A 13 1.62 3.50 8.62
N PRO A 14 2.54 3.27 7.66
CA PRO A 14 3.57 2.26 7.86
C PRO A 14 4.52 2.57 9.00
N GLU A 15 4.58 3.82 9.44
CA GLU A 15 5.47 4.20 10.54
C GLU A 15 4.85 3.94 11.91
N ILE A 16 3.52 4.05 11.99
CA ILE A 16 2.87 3.91 13.28
C ILE A 16 2.05 2.64 13.42
N VAL A 17 1.74 1.99 12.31
CA VAL A 17 0.98 0.75 12.31
C VAL A 17 1.74 -0.25 11.47
N GLU A 18 2.16 -1.33 12.10
CA GLU A 18 2.79 -2.40 11.34
C GLU A 18 2.20 -3.73 11.79
N PRO A 19 2.14 -4.69 10.89
CA PRO A 19 1.64 -6.01 11.28
C PRO A 19 2.58 -6.62 12.31
N VAL A 20 2.04 -6.94 13.48
CA VAL A 20 2.82 -7.56 14.55
C VAL A 20 2.83 -9.05 14.32
N GLY A 21 4.02 -9.61 14.14
CA GLY A 21 4.15 -11.03 13.88
C GLY A 21 3.68 -11.39 12.49
N SER A 22 3.28 -12.62 12.32
CA SER A 22 2.83 -13.13 11.03
C SER A 22 1.33 -13.22 10.98
N ILE A 23 0.82 -13.27 9.76
CA ILE A 23 -0.61 -13.54 9.53
C ILE A 23 -0.75 -15.05 9.68
N GLU A 24 -1.46 -15.49 10.73
CA GLU A 24 -1.47 -16.89 11.08
C GLU A 24 -2.44 -17.75 10.28
N SER A 25 -3.53 -17.15 9.84
CA SER A 25 -4.57 -17.90 9.13
C SER A 25 -4.29 -17.95 7.63
N PRO A 26 -4.11 -19.14 7.05
CA PRO A 26 -3.95 -19.24 5.60
C PRO A 26 -5.14 -18.69 4.84
N GLN A 27 -6.34 -18.80 5.42
CA GLN A 27 -7.55 -18.26 4.79
C GLN A 27 -7.44 -16.73 4.65
N VAL A 28 -7.06 -16.06 5.75
CA VAL A 28 -6.91 -14.62 5.75
C VAL A 28 -5.78 -14.23 4.81
N ALA A 29 -4.69 -15.01 4.78
CA ALA A 29 -3.57 -14.73 3.90
C ALA A 29 -4.02 -14.72 2.43
N LYS A 30 -4.84 -15.69 2.04
CA LYS A 30 -5.34 -15.74 0.67
C LYS A 30 -6.19 -14.53 0.35
N GLU A 31 -7.03 -14.12 1.30
CA GLU A 31 -7.87 -12.94 1.10
C GLU A 31 -7.04 -11.67 0.97
N LEU A 32 -6.00 -11.54 1.77
CA LEU A 32 -5.13 -10.36 1.69
C LEU A 32 -4.42 -10.30 0.34
N LEU A 33 -4.04 -11.44 -0.22
CA LEU A 33 -3.38 -11.46 -1.52
C LEU A 33 -4.31 -11.03 -2.64
N SER A 34 -5.63 -11.05 -2.41
CA SER A 34 -6.58 -10.59 -3.41
C SER A 34 -6.74 -9.06 -3.43
N PHE A 35 -6.21 -8.38 -2.42
CA PHE A 35 -6.32 -6.92 -2.35
C PHE A 35 -5.24 -6.29 -3.22
N HIS A 36 -5.66 -5.48 -4.16
CA HIS A 36 -4.75 -4.80 -5.08
C HIS A 36 -5.20 -3.36 -5.27
N LEU A 37 -4.29 -2.52 -5.70
CA LEU A 37 -4.65 -1.19 -6.13
C LEU A 37 -5.57 -1.30 -7.35
N LYS A 38 -6.61 -0.49 -7.37
CA LYS A 38 -7.50 -0.43 -8.51
C LYS A 38 -6.74 0.07 -9.74
N GLU A 39 -7.20 -0.34 -10.91
CA GLU A 39 -6.55 0.10 -12.15
C GLU A 39 -6.55 1.62 -12.28
N ALA A 40 -7.62 2.27 -11.83
CA ALA A 40 -7.67 3.74 -11.86
C ALA A 40 -6.57 4.34 -11.00
N ALA A 41 -6.27 3.73 -9.86
CA ALA A 41 -5.19 4.22 -8.99
C ALA A 41 -3.84 4.03 -9.66
N LYS A 42 -3.62 2.88 -10.29
CA LYS A 42 -2.36 2.63 -10.99
C LYS A 42 -2.16 3.62 -12.13
N GLU A 43 -3.22 3.91 -12.86
CA GLU A 43 -3.14 4.89 -13.94
C GLU A 43 -2.84 6.28 -13.41
N ARG A 44 -3.46 6.64 -12.28
CA ARG A 44 -3.19 7.94 -11.66
C ARG A 44 -1.73 8.05 -11.24
N ILE A 45 -1.18 6.98 -10.69
CA ILE A 45 0.24 6.95 -10.32
C ILE A 45 1.11 7.17 -11.54
N ARG A 46 0.80 6.48 -12.64
CA ARG A 46 1.59 6.65 -13.87
C ARG A 46 1.55 8.09 -14.37
N GLN A 47 0.38 8.72 -14.32
CA GLN A 47 0.24 10.10 -14.75
C GLN A 47 1.05 11.05 -13.88
N LEU A 48 1.00 10.83 -12.56
CA LEU A 48 1.73 11.67 -11.63
C LEU A 48 3.24 11.48 -11.77
N LEU A 49 3.69 10.26 -11.99
CA LEU A 49 5.10 9.99 -12.24
C LEU A 49 5.56 10.65 -13.52
N HIS A 50 4.72 10.63 -14.55
CA HIS A 50 5.06 11.30 -15.80
C HIS A 50 5.24 12.81 -15.58
N LYS A 51 4.33 13.42 -14.83
CA LYS A 51 4.44 14.84 -14.50
C LYS A 51 5.68 15.14 -13.69
N LYS A 52 6.01 14.26 -12.75
CA LYS A 52 7.19 14.45 -11.92
C LYS A 52 8.44 14.41 -12.79
N ASN A 53 8.52 13.45 -13.69
CA ASN A 53 9.69 13.32 -14.59
C ASN A 53 9.79 14.49 -15.55
N ALA A 54 8.66 15.06 -15.94
CA ALA A 54 8.64 16.22 -16.83
C ALA A 54 8.85 17.54 -16.09
N GLY A 55 8.88 17.52 -14.76
CA GLY A 55 9.05 18.74 -13.97
C GLY A 55 7.79 19.58 -13.90
N THR A 56 6.63 19.02 -14.18
CA THR A 56 5.37 19.79 -14.21
C THR A 56 4.44 19.44 -13.07
N ILE A 57 4.86 18.59 -12.15
CA ILE A 57 4.01 18.18 -11.05
C ILE A 57 3.86 19.33 -10.05
N THR A 58 2.65 19.55 -9.57
CA THR A 58 2.40 20.56 -8.54
C THR A 58 2.71 19.99 -7.17
N THR A 59 2.82 20.87 -6.18
CA THR A 59 3.07 20.45 -4.79
C THR A 59 1.94 19.52 -4.31
N ALA A 60 0.69 19.87 -4.62
CA ALA A 60 -0.44 19.04 -4.21
C ALA A 60 -0.39 17.68 -4.89
N GLU A 61 -0.02 17.64 -6.17
CA GLU A 61 0.10 16.39 -6.89
C GLU A 61 1.24 15.54 -6.36
N GLN A 62 2.34 16.17 -5.96
CA GLN A 62 3.46 15.46 -5.38
C GLN A 62 3.05 14.78 -4.07
N THR A 63 2.28 15.48 -3.24
CA THR A 63 1.78 14.90 -2.00
C THR A 63 0.88 13.71 -2.30
N THR A 64 -0.01 13.85 -3.27
CA THR A 64 -0.90 12.77 -3.68
C THR A 64 -0.11 11.56 -4.16
N LEU A 65 0.92 11.80 -4.97
CA LEU A 65 1.76 10.71 -5.47
C LEU A 65 2.43 9.97 -4.33
N GLU A 66 2.96 10.71 -3.36
CA GLU A 66 3.62 10.10 -2.22
C GLU A 66 2.67 9.23 -1.42
N GLU A 67 1.42 9.68 -1.26
CA GLU A 67 0.42 8.90 -0.55
C GLU A 67 0.11 7.59 -1.28
N TYR A 68 -0.02 7.65 -2.59
CA TYR A 68 -0.23 6.44 -3.38
C TYR A 68 0.92 5.46 -3.25
N LEU A 69 2.15 5.97 -3.33
CA LEU A 69 3.32 5.11 -3.29
C LEU A 69 3.48 4.44 -1.93
N VAL A 70 3.23 5.18 -0.86
CA VAL A 70 3.34 4.62 0.49
C VAL A 70 2.24 3.60 0.73
N THR A 71 1.03 3.87 0.24
CA THR A 71 -0.06 2.90 0.34
C THR A 71 0.31 1.61 -0.37
N GLY A 72 0.92 1.73 -1.56
CA GLY A 72 1.36 0.56 -2.30
C GLY A 72 2.42 -0.23 -1.55
N GLU A 73 3.37 0.46 -0.92
CA GLU A 73 4.40 -0.21 -0.13
C GLU A 73 3.81 -0.96 1.06
N PHE A 74 2.81 -0.36 1.71
CA PHE A 74 2.15 -1.00 2.83
C PHE A 74 1.42 -2.26 2.38
N LEU A 75 0.75 -2.18 1.25
CA LEU A 75 0.07 -3.34 0.67
C LEU A 75 1.07 -4.43 0.31
N ASP A 76 2.22 -4.06 -0.23
CA ASP A 76 3.29 -5.01 -0.55
C ASP A 76 3.76 -5.74 0.70
N LEU A 77 3.88 -5.02 1.81
CA LEU A 77 4.28 -5.63 3.07
C LEU A 77 3.25 -6.67 3.52
N LEU A 78 1.96 -6.33 3.43
CA LEU A 78 0.91 -7.28 3.79
C LEU A 78 0.94 -8.50 2.88
N HIS A 79 1.18 -8.29 1.59
CA HIS A 79 1.28 -9.40 0.64
C HIS A 79 2.47 -10.30 0.96
N ALA A 80 3.60 -9.71 1.33
CA ALA A 80 4.78 -10.50 1.69
C ALA A 80 4.50 -11.38 2.89
N LYS A 81 3.83 -10.81 3.91
CA LYS A 81 3.48 -11.58 5.10
C LYS A 81 2.49 -12.68 4.79
N ALA A 82 1.52 -12.39 3.92
CA ALA A 82 0.53 -13.39 3.51
C ALA A 82 1.18 -14.54 2.76
N ARG A 83 2.11 -14.24 1.86
CA ARG A 83 2.82 -15.29 1.12
C ARG A 83 3.64 -16.17 2.06
N ARG A 84 4.27 -15.55 3.06
CA ARG A 84 5.04 -16.29 4.04
C ARG A 84 4.14 -17.26 4.82
N THR A 85 2.97 -16.79 5.24
CA THR A 85 2.03 -17.65 5.94
C THR A 85 1.65 -18.87 5.10
N LEU A 86 1.38 -18.65 3.83
CA LEU A 86 0.99 -19.75 2.95
C LEU A 86 2.12 -20.74 2.76
N ARG A 87 3.36 -20.27 2.65
CA ARG A 87 4.50 -21.16 2.54
C ARG A 87 4.68 -21.98 3.81
N GLU A 88 4.59 -21.32 4.96
CA GLU A 88 4.81 -21.99 6.25
C GLU A 88 3.70 -22.96 6.60
N SER A 89 2.51 -22.75 6.07
CA SER A 89 1.40 -23.66 6.31
C SER A 89 1.42 -24.86 5.38
N GLY A 90 2.40 -24.93 4.49
CA GLY A 90 2.47 -26.02 3.53
C GLY A 90 1.58 -25.82 2.33
N SER A 91 0.91 -24.69 2.22
CA SER A 91 0.09 -24.42 1.06
C SER A 91 0.97 -24.11 -0.13
N THR A 92 0.63 -24.66 -1.27
CA THR A 92 1.33 -24.29 -2.49
C THR A 92 0.76 -22.98 -2.93
N ALA A 93 1.49 -21.95 -2.71
CA ALA A 93 1.05 -20.67 -3.21
C ALA A 93 1.26 -20.65 -4.69
N PRO A 94 0.28 -20.17 -5.41
CA PRO A 94 0.43 -20.04 -6.84
C PRO A 94 1.45 -18.99 -7.18
#